data_35f34e79b683491e4f73c7101aef508a
#
_entry.id   35f34e79b683491e4f73c7101aef508a
#
_cell.length_a   1.000
_cell.length_b   1.000
_cell.length_c   1.000
_cell.angle_alpha   90.00
_cell.angle_beta   90.00
_cell.angle_gamma   90.00
#
_symmetry.space_group_name_H-M   'P 1'
#
loop_
_entity.id
_entity.type
_entity.pdbx_description
1 polymer ?
#
loop_
_entity_poly.entity_id
_entity_poly.type
_entity_poly.pdbx_seq_one_letter_code
_entity_poly.pdbx_strand_id
1 'polypeptide(L)'
;PHDKGIMDEVKAVTDFATVKTMEKEEAKKAGLYEVIGAAIDDAYIAELKTLVVHQDAIDQVKDTLKIVYTPLHGTGNIPVRRVLKELGFQNVYVVPEQEKPDGEFPTVSYPNPEAEEAFVLGLAMAKKLDADLVLATDPDADRLGVYVKDSKTGEYHSLTGNMSGCLIGDYVIGQRKACLLYTSPS
;
A
#
# COMPACT_ATOMS: atom_id res chain seq x y z
N PRO A 1 18.82 -1.31 23.37
CA PRO A 1 20.16 -0.81 23.75
C PRO A 1 20.80 0.01 22.62
N HIS A 2 20.59 -0.38 21.32
CA HIS A 2 21.20 0.33 20.19
C HIS A 2 20.46 1.64 19.81
N ASP A 3 19.17 1.71 20.03
CA ASP A 3 18.31 2.85 19.70
C ASP A 3 18.79 4.14 20.35
N LYS A 4 19.15 4.07 21.64
CA LYS A 4 19.66 5.22 22.38
C LYS A 4 20.98 5.73 21.78
N GLY A 5 21.91 4.81 21.46
CA GLY A 5 23.19 5.18 20.84
C GLY A 5 23.01 5.85 19.48
N ILE A 6 22.12 5.31 18.62
CA ILE A 6 21.80 5.90 17.32
C ILE A 6 21.20 7.30 17.50
N MET A 7 20.23 7.43 18.42
CA MET A 7 19.59 8.73 18.67
C MET A 7 20.55 9.76 19.30
N ASP A 8 21.50 9.33 20.11
CA ASP A 8 22.52 10.22 20.67
C ASP A 8 23.44 10.76 19.55
N GLU A 9 23.84 9.92 18.59
CA GLU A 9 24.60 10.34 17.39
C GLU A 9 23.81 11.29 16.49
N VAL A 10 22.53 10.99 16.25
CA VAL A 10 21.64 11.88 15.48
C VAL A 10 21.53 13.25 16.15
N LYS A 11 21.36 13.31 17.46
CA LYS A 11 21.26 14.57 18.24
C LYS A 11 22.58 15.33 18.29
N ALA A 12 23.72 14.65 18.15
CA ALA A 12 25.02 15.29 18.10
C ALA A 12 25.26 16.09 16.81
N VAL A 13 24.49 15.82 15.75
CA VAL A 13 24.52 16.62 14.51
C VAL A 13 23.71 17.90 14.74
N THR A 14 24.40 18.95 15.16
CA THR A 14 23.81 20.28 15.41
C THR A 14 23.91 21.23 14.22
N ASP A 15 24.79 20.94 13.27
CA ASP A 15 24.96 21.70 12.01
C ASP A 15 24.92 20.73 10.83
N PHE A 16 23.85 20.82 10.03
CA PHE A 16 23.67 19.97 8.84
C PHE A 16 24.73 20.21 7.76
N ALA A 17 25.40 21.37 7.75
CA ALA A 17 26.51 21.63 6.84
C ALA A 17 27.73 20.71 7.07
N THR A 18 27.82 20.09 8.24
CA THR A 18 28.87 19.11 8.57
C THR A 18 28.60 17.71 8.00
N VAL A 19 27.37 17.45 7.53
CA VAL A 19 27.01 16.16 6.93
C VAL A 19 27.75 16.01 5.61
N LYS A 20 28.51 14.92 5.48
CA LYS A 20 29.25 14.62 4.26
C LYS A 20 28.28 14.29 3.13
N THR A 21 28.38 15.03 2.05
CA THR A 21 27.59 14.84 0.83
C THR A 21 28.50 14.59 -0.36
N MET A 22 27.93 14.04 -1.42
CA MET A 22 28.62 13.80 -2.69
C MET A 22 27.66 14.10 -3.83
N GLU A 23 28.18 14.65 -4.92
CA GLU A 23 27.39 14.85 -6.13
C GLU A 23 26.90 13.51 -6.69
N LYS A 24 25.64 13.47 -7.14
CA LYS A 24 24.97 12.24 -7.59
C LYS A 24 25.74 11.49 -8.69
N GLU A 25 26.30 12.22 -9.66
CA GLU A 25 27.03 11.59 -10.76
C GLU A 25 28.40 11.04 -10.32
N GLU A 26 29.03 11.66 -9.34
CA GLU A 26 30.24 11.14 -8.71
C GLU A 26 29.95 9.89 -7.89
N ALA A 27 28.83 9.90 -7.12
CA ALA A 27 28.40 8.74 -6.35
C ALA A 27 28.09 7.54 -7.25
N LYS A 28 27.45 7.75 -8.40
CA LYS A 28 27.23 6.70 -9.41
C LYS A 28 28.55 6.13 -9.95
N LYS A 29 29.49 7.00 -10.32
CA LYS A 29 30.82 6.56 -10.83
C LYS A 29 31.61 5.78 -9.77
N ALA A 30 31.46 6.16 -8.51
CA ALA A 30 32.08 5.48 -7.37
C ALA A 30 31.35 4.19 -6.93
N GLY A 31 30.21 3.84 -7.56
CA GLY A 31 29.40 2.67 -7.16
C GLY A 31 28.65 2.85 -5.82
N LEU A 32 28.54 4.08 -5.34
CA LEU A 32 27.86 4.41 -4.08
C LEU A 32 26.37 4.76 -4.27
N TYR A 33 25.91 4.89 -5.50
CA TYR A 33 24.53 5.19 -5.85
C TYR A 33 24.10 4.32 -7.03
N GLU A 34 23.07 3.52 -6.81
CA GLU A 34 22.46 2.66 -7.83
C GLU A 34 20.96 2.87 -7.87
N VAL A 35 20.38 2.86 -9.08
CA VAL A 35 18.93 2.80 -9.28
C VAL A 35 18.56 1.36 -9.54
N ILE A 36 17.94 0.71 -8.56
CA ILE A 36 17.62 -0.73 -8.60
C ILE A 36 16.51 -1.09 -9.60
N GLY A 37 15.58 -0.18 -9.87
CA GLY A 37 14.64 -0.24 -11.00
C GLY A 37 13.84 -1.53 -11.16
N ALA A 38 13.49 -1.80 -12.44
CA ALA A 38 12.53 -2.83 -12.80
C ALA A 38 12.89 -4.25 -12.34
N ALA A 39 14.16 -4.61 -12.28
CA ALA A 39 14.57 -5.96 -11.88
C ALA A 39 14.16 -6.30 -10.43
N ILE A 40 14.25 -5.33 -9.53
CA ILE A 40 13.81 -5.50 -8.14
C ILE A 40 12.30 -5.44 -8.05
N ASP A 41 11.65 -4.51 -8.76
CA ASP A 41 10.19 -4.41 -8.82
C ASP A 41 9.58 -5.72 -9.34
N ASP A 42 10.14 -6.30 -10.40
CA ASP A 42 9.67 -7.58 -10.98
C ASP A 42 9.80 -8.73 -9.99
N ALA A 43 10.93 -8.83 -9.29
CA ALA A 43 11.14 -9.83 -8.27
C ALA A 43 10.16 -9.68 -7.10
N TYR A 44 9.91 -8.44 -6.65
CA TYR A 44 8.95 -8.15 -5.59
C TYR A 44 7.51 -8.52 -5.98
N ILE A 45 7.08 -8.11 -7.17
CA ILE A 45 5.74 -8.47 -7.67
C ILE A 45 5.58 -9.97 -7.87
N ALA A 46 6.60 -10.65 -8.35
CA ALA A 46 6.60 -12.11 -8.47
C ALA A 46 6.39 -12.77 -7.10
N GLU A 47 7.09 -12.30 -6.07
CA GLU A 47 6.91 -12.79 -4.69
C GLU A 47 5.49 -12.52 -4.18
N LEU A 48 4.95 -11.31 -4.36
CA LEU A 48 3.59 -10.99 -3.94
C LEU A 48 2.55 -11.92 -4.57
N LYS A 49 2.73 -12.30 -5.82
CA LYS A 49 1.81 -13.23 -6.51
C LYS A 49 1.82 -14.63 -5.90
N THR A 50 2.90 -15.06 -5.27
CA THR A 50 2.96 -16.35 -4.56
C THR A 50 2.10 -16.36 -3.29
N LEU A 51 1.75 -15.18 -2.76
CA LEU A 51 0.92 -15.04 -1.56
C LEU A 51 -0.58 -15.20 -1.86
N VAL A 52 -0.98 -15.22 -3.12
CA VAL A 52 -2.37 -15.45 -3.53
C VAL A 52 -2.75 -16.89 -3.25
N VAL A 53 -3.70 -17.08 -2.33
CA VAL A 53 -4.17 -18.41 -1.92
C VAL A 53 -5.24 -18.93 -2.89
N HIS A 54 -6.12 -18.06 -3.39
CA HIS A 54 -7.23 -18.41 -4.26
C HIS A 54 -7.29 -17.54 -5.51
N GLN A 55 -6.58 -17.93 -6.55
CA GLN A 55 -6.67 -17.26 -7.86
C GLN A 55 -8.06 -17.45 -8.49
N ASP A 56 -8.71 -18.58 -8.25
CA ASP A 56 -10.08 -18.87 -8.72
C ASP A 56 -11.11 -17.88 -8.18
N ALA A 57 -10.96 -17.40 -6.94
CA ALA A 57 -11.82 -16.37 -6.39
C ALA A 57 -11.61 -15.00 -7.08
N ILE A 58 -10.35 -14.66 -7.37
CA ILE A 58 -10.02 -13.44 -8.13
C ILE A 58 -10.63 -13.54 -9.54
N ASP A 59 -10.48 -14.67 -10.21
CA ASP A 59 -10.98 -14.88 -11.56
C ASP A 59 -12.49 -14.72 -11.69
N GLN A 60 -13.24 -14.96 -10.62
CA GLN A 60 -14.70 -14.74 -10.59
C GLN A 60 -15.10 -13.27 -10.54
N VAL A 61 -14.27 -12.40 -10.00
CA VAL A 61 -14.64 -10.99 -9.72
C VAL A 61 -13.78 -9.95 -10.43
N LYS A 62 -12.63 -10.31 -10.98
CA LYS A 62 -11.63 -9.38 -11.54
C LYS A 62 -12.17 -8.46 -12.65
N ASP A 63 -13.18 -8.93 -13.41
CA ASP A 63 -13.77 -8.17 -14.51
C ASP A 63 -14.94 -7.27 -14.06
N THR A 64 -15.47 -7.47 -12.86
CA THR A 64 -16.65 -6.78 -12.36
C THR A 64 -16.38 -5.93 -11.13
N LEU A 65 -15.50 -6.38 -10.23
CA LEU A 65 -15.17 -5.68 -8.99
C LEU A 65 -14.51 -4.33 -9.29
N LYS A 66 -15.11 -3.26 -8.80
CA LYS A 66 -14.60 -1.89 -8.95
C LYS A 66 -13.89 -1.45 -7.68
N ILE A 67 -12.64 -1.11 -7.82
CA ILE A 67 -11.77 -0.67 -6.73
C ILE A 67 -11.36 0.78 -6.97
N VAL A 68 -11.63 1.66 -6.02
CA VAL A 68 -11.02 2.98 -5.95
C VAL A 68 -9.82 2.89 -5.03
N TYR A 69 -8.68 3.44 -5.46
CA TYR A 69 -7.45 3.42 -4.70
C TYR A 69 -6.86 4.82 -4.55
N THR A 70 -6.40 5.13 -3.36
CA THR A 70 -5.58 6.32 -3.10
C THR A 70 -4.26 5.95 -2.44
N PRO A 71 -3.12 6.36 -3.01
CA PRO A 71 -1.81 6.23 -2.38
C PRO A 71 -1.51 7.34 -1.35
N LEU A 72 -2.43 8.28 -1.12
CA LEU A 72 -2.22 9.45 -0.26
C LEU A 72 -0.88 10.16 -0.55
N HIS A 73 -0.61 10.44 -1.82
CA HIS A 73 0.64 11.05 -2.31
C HIS A 73 1.90 10.21 -2.04
N GLY A 74 1.77 8.92 -1.78
CA GLY A 74 2.83 8.05 -1.30
C GLY A 74 3.39 7.07 -2.33
N THR A 75 4.28 6.22 -1.84
CA THR A 75 5.06 5.25 -2.62
C THR A 75 4.24 4.05 -3.11
N GLY A 76 3.09 3.76 -2.48
CA GLY A 76 2.21 2.66 -2.84
C GLY A 76 1.60 2.76 -4.24
N ASN A 77 1.58 3.95 -4.88
CA ASN A 77 0.94 4.18 -6.16
C ASN A 77 1.31 3.14 -7.22
N ILE A 78 2.59 2.98 -7.49
CA ILE A 78 3.08 2.09 -8.55
C ILE A 78 2.91 0.61 -8.18
N PRO A 79 3.43 0.11 -7.04
CA PRO A 79 3.39 -1.31 -6.72
C PRO A 79 1.98 -1.85 -6.48
N VAL A 80 1.10 -1.10 -5.79
CA VAL A 80 -0.28 -1.54 -5.54
C VAL A 80 -1.07 -1.64 -6.85
N ARG A 81 -1.00 -0.62 -7.70
CA ARG A 81 -1.67 -0.66 -9.01
C ARG A 81 -1.13 -1.76 -9.91
N ARG A 82 0.18 -1.96 -9.86
CA ARG A 82 0.84 -3.00 -10.65
C ARG A 82 0.38 -4.39 -10.22
N VAL A 83 0.41 -4.72 -8.92
CA VAL A 83 -0.01 -6.04 -8.45
C VAL A 83 -1.48 -6.31 -8.73
N LEU A 84 -2.38 -5.34 -8.52
CA LEU A 84 -3.79 -5.49 -8.83
C LEU A 84 -4.01 -5.76 -10.33
N LYS A 85 -3.31 -5.02 -11.20
CA LYS A 85 -3.36 -5.24 -12.65
C LYS A 85 -2.84 -6.63 -13.06
N GLU A 86 -1.71 -7.05 -12.48
CA GLU A 86 -1.12 -8.36 -12.79
C GLU A 86 -1.92 -9.54 -12.23
N LEU A 87 -2.72 -9.32 -11.18
CA LEU A 87 -3.72 -10.27 -10.70
C LEU A 87 -4.98 -10.33 -11.58
N GLY A 88 -5.13 -9.38 -12.50
CA GLY A 88 -6.20 -9.38 -13.49
C GLY A 88 -7.34 -8.40 -13.25
N PHE A 89 -7.32 -7.63 -12.15
CA PHE A 89 -8.39 -6.64 -11.89
C PHE A 89 -8.42 -5.56 -12.98
N GLN A 90 -9.58 -5.42 -13.66
CA GLN A 90 -9.76 -4.50 -14.77
C GLN A 90 -10.23 -3.11 -14.33
N ASN A 91 -10.95 -3.02 -13.21
CA ASN A 91 -11.63 -1.80 -12.78
C ASN A 91 -10.97 -1.20 -11.53
N VAL A 92 -9.70 -0.80 -11.65
CA VAL A 92 -8.94 -0.12 -10.61
C VAL A 92 -8.79 1.35 -10.97
N TYR A 93 -9.37 2.24 -10.17
CA TYR A 93 -9.42 3.68 -10.38
C TYR A 93 -8.63 4.39 -9.28
N VAL A 94 -7.63 5.16 -9.69
CA VAL A 94 -6.82 5.94 -8.76
C VAL A 94 -7.44 7.33 -8.55
N VAL A 95 -7.38 7.86 -7.33
CA VAL A 95 -7.80 9.23 -7.01
C VAL A 95 -6.77 10.20 -7.61
N PRO A 96 -7.12 10.99 -8.66
CA PRO A 96 -6.11 11.75 -9.42
C PRO A 96 -5.40 12.81 -8.60
N GLU A 97 -6.11 13.43 -7.65
CA GLU A 97 -5.60 14.49 -6.79
C GLU A 97 -4.56 13.97 -5.79
N GLN A 98 -4.58 12.67 -5.48
CA GLN A 98 -3.72 12.01 -4.50
C GLN A 98 -2.70 11.05 -5.14
N GLU A 99 -2.70 10.93 -6.48
CA GLU A 99 -1.89 9.96 -7.21
C GLU A 99 -0.40 10.29 -7.16
N LYS A 100 -0.05 11.57 -7.35
CA LYS A 100 1.35 11.98 -7.44
C LYS A 100 1.97 12.15 -6.06
N PRO A 101 3.23 11.71 -5.87
CA PRO A 101 3.96 12.00 -4.65
C PRO A 101 4.04 13.52 -4.39
N ASP A 102 3.68 13.92 -3.17
CA ASP A 102 3.76 15.31 -2.73
C ASP A 102 3.98 15.33 -1.21
N GLY A 103 5.14 15.81 -0.77
CA GLY A 103 5.52 15.88 0.65
C GLY A 103 4.74 16.92 1.46
N GLU A 104 4.01 17.83 0.80
CA GLU A 104 3.14 18.81 1.48
C GLU A 104 1.73 18.28 1.74
N PHE A 105 1.36 17.12 1.18
CA PHE A 105 0.06 16.47 1.37
C PHE A 105 -1.15 17.39 1.22
N PRO A 106 -1.30 18.11 0.08
CA PRO A 106 -2.24 19.23 -0.05
C PRO A 106 -3.73 18.85 0.07
N THR A 107 -4.05 17.56 0.07
CA THR A 107 -5.42 17.05 0.10
C THR A 107 -5.86 16.52 1.46
N VAL A 108 -4.96 16.43 2.42
CA VAL A 108 -5.22 15.89 3.76
C VAL A 108 -4.38 16.63 4.80
N SER A 109 -4.89 16.81 6.00
CA SER A 109 -4.13 17.41 7.11
C SER A 109 -3.10 16.42 7.68
N TYR A 110 -3.43 15.14 7.61
CA TYR A 110 -2.56 14.04 8.05
C TYR A 110 -2.80 12.80 7.17
N PRO A 111 -1.79 12.30 6.42
CA PRO A 111 -1.93 11.21 5.48
C PRO A 111 -2.01 9.83 6.17
N ASN A 112 -3.05 9.62 6.96
CA ASN A 112 -3.30 8.39 7.69
C ASN A 112 -4.55 7.68 7.16
N PRO A 113 -4.44 6.45 6.62
CA PRO A 113 -5.57 5.69 6.11
C PRO A 113 -6.55 5.20 7.18
N GLU A 114 -6.32 5.47 8.45
CA GLU A 114 -7.30 5.27 9.52
C GLU A 114 -8.20 6.49 9.73
N ALA A 115 -7.83 7.66 9.19
CA ALA A 115 -8.60 8.88 9.31
C ALA A 115 -9.66 8.98 8.19
N GLU A 116 -10.90 9.34 8.55
CA GLU A 116 -11.99 9.53 7.58
C GLU A 116 -11.64 10.58 6.51
N GLU A 117 -10.90 11.63 6.88
CA GLU A 117 -10.44 12.68 5.98
C GLU A 117 -9.68 12.12 4.77
N ALA A 118 -8.86 11.09 4.97
CA ALA A 118 -8.07 10.45 3.92
C ALA A 118 -8.94 9.86 2.80
N PHE A 119 -10.18 9.49 3.12
CA PHE A 119 -11.10 8.83 2.21
C PHE A 119 -12.10 9.77 1.52
N VAL A 120 -12.16 11.05 1.86
CA VAL A 120 -13.17 11.98 1.33
C VAL A 120 -13.20 11.97 -0.20
N LEU A 121 -12.06 12.12 -0.85
CA LEU A 121 -11.94 12.10 -2.32
C LEU A 121 -12.22 10.71 -2.89
N GLY A 122 -11.67 9.67 -2.27
CA GLY A 122 -11.89 8.29 -2.67
C GLY A 122 -13.35 7.88 -2.60
N LEU A 123 -14.05 8.20 -1.52
CA LEU A 123 -15.48 7.93 -1.35
C LEU A 123 -16.35 8.73 -2.32
N ALA A 124 -15.98 9.99 -2.59
CA ALA A 124 -16.69 10.79 -3.59
C ALA A 124 -16.57 10.17 -5.00
N MET A 125 -15.38 9.67 -5.34
CA MET A 125 -15.14 8.95 -6.59
C MET A 125 -15.87 7.61 -6.62
N ALA A 126 -15.81 6.85 -5.54
CA ALA A 126 -16.47 5.55 -5.41
C ALA A 126 -17.98 5.64 -5.60
N LYS A 127 -18.64 6.67 -5.01
CA LYS A 127 -20.07 6.94 -5.20
C LYS A 127 -20.42 7.24 -6.67
N LYS A 128 -19.57 7.97 -7.40
CA LYS A 128 -19.78 8.27 -8.84
C LYS A 128 -19.64 7.05 -9.73
N LEU A 129 -18.69 6.16 -9.40
CA LEU A 129 -18.39 4.96 -10.18
C LEU A 129 -19.22 3.76 -9.77
N ASP A 130 -19.95 3.87 -8.68
CA ASP A 130 -20.61 2.75 -8.02
C ASP A 130 -19.60 1.64 -7.70
N ALA A 131 -18.50 2.02 -7.02
CA ALA A 131 -17.41 1.10 -6.73
C ALA A 131 -17.70 0.26 -5.49
N ASP A 132 -17.14 -0.95 -5.44
CA ASP A 132 -17.35 -1.91 -4.38
C ASP A 132 -16.43 -1.68 -3.19
N LEU A 133 -15.19 -1.25 -3.46
CA LEU A 133 -14.13 -1.04 -2.48
C LEU A 133 -13.45 0.32 -2.66
N VAL A 134 -13.04 0.91 -1.53
CA VAL A 134 -12.08 2.01 -1.52
C VAL A 134 -10.90 1.61 -0.65
N LEU A 135 -9.71 1.65 -1.23
CA LEU A 135 -8.45 1.32 -0.57
C LEU A 135 -7.60 2.57 -0.44
N ALA A 136 -6.94 2.73 0.69
CA ALA A 136 -5.95 3.78 0.92
C ALA A 136 -4.69 3.19 1.57
N THR A 137 -3.53 3.58 1.08
CA THR A 137 -2.25 3.34 1.78
C THR A 137 -1.69 4.67 2.26
N ASP A 138 -0.96 4.63 3.38
CA ASP A 138 -0.19 5.79 3.82
C ASP A 138 1.04 6.04 2.92
N PRO A 139 1.79 7.11 3.13
CA PRO A 139 2.86 7.50 2.19
C PRO A 139 3.99 6.50 2.04
N ASP A 140 4.34 5.71 3.05
CA ASP A 140 5.33 4.64 2.98
C ASP A 140 4.71 3.25 2.75
N ALA A 141 3.36 3.19 2.63
CA ALA A 141 2.56 2.03 2.27
C ALA A 141 2.69 0.84 3.25
N ASP A 142 2.93 1.10 4.54
CA ASP A 142 2.96 0.08 5.58
C ASP A 142 1.60 -0.11 6.27
N ARG A 143 0.62 0.78 6.03
CA ARG A 143 -0.76 0.71 6.50
C ARG A 143 -1.76 0.65 5.36
N LEU A 144 -2.88 -0.01 5.62
CA LEU A 144 -4.01 -0.13 4.68
C LEU A 144 -5.31 0.26 5.38
N GLY A 145 -6.00 1.24 4.81
CA GLY A 145 -7.39 1.56 5.15
C GLY A 145 -8.35 1.04 4.08
N VAL A 146 -9.53 0.61 4.50
CA VAL A 146 -10.51 -0.03 3.63
C VAL A 146 -11.91 0.50 3.92
N TYR A 147 -12.64 0.87 2.87
CA TYR A 147 -14.09 1.04 2.88
C TYR A 147 -14.73 0.03 1.93
N VAL A 148 -15.83 -0.55 2.37
CA VAL A 148 -16.60 -1.55 1.62
C VAL A 148 -18.02 -1.01 1.40
N LYS A 149 -18.55 -1.17 0.20
CA LYS A 149 -19.93 -0.87 -0.10
C LYS A 149 -20.84 -1.99 0.40
N ASP A 150 -21.81 -1.66 1.23
CA ASP A 150 -22.89 -2.61 1.60
C ASP A 150 -23.80 -2.83 0.38
N SER A 151 -23.87 -4.06 -0.07
CA SER A 151 -24.69 -4.44 -1.24
C SER A 151 -26.21 -4.28 -1.02
N LYS A 152 -26.68 -4.18 0.24
CA LYS A 152 -28.10 -4.02 0.57
C LYS A 152 -28.52 -2.56 0.67
N THR A 153 -27.67 -1.73 1.28
CA THR A 153 -27.97 -0.32 1.54
C THR A 153 -27.33 0.62 0.53
N GLY A 154 -26.24 0.20 -0.15
CA GLY A 154 -25.42 1.04 -1.00
C GLY A 154 -24.49 1.97 -0.23
N GLU A 155 -24.48 1.91 1.10
CA GLU A 155 -23.61 2.74 1.95
C GLU A 155 -22.21 2.18 2.05
N TYR A 156 -21.24 3.07 2.30
CA TYR A 156 -19.83 2.69 2.48
C TYR A 156 -19.50 2.64 3.97
N HIS A 157 -18.95 1.52 4.41
CA HIS A 157 -18.54 1.29 5.78
C HIS A 157 -17.04 1.10 5.89
N SER A 158 -16.41 1.78 6.85
CA SER A 158 -15.00 1.60 7.17
C SER A 158 -14.76 0.27 7.86
N LEU A 159 -13.72 -0.43 7.43
CA LEU A 159 -13.12 -1.52 8.18
C LEU A 159 -11.91 -0.98 8.94
N THR A 160 -11.95 -1.05 10.27
CA THR A 160 -10.79 -0.65 11.07
C THR A 160 -9.59 -1.56 10.80
N GLY A 161 -8.36 -1.09 11.09
CA GLY A 161 -7.16 -1.91 10.93
C GLY A 161 -7.25 -3.26 11.67
N ASN A 162 -7.84 -3.27 12.88
CA ASN A 162 -8.07 -4.50 13.62
C ASN A 162 -9.08 -5.44 12.92
N MET A 163 -10.15 -4.90 12.36
CA MET A 163 -11.14 -5.71 11.61
C MET A 163 -10.49 -6.31 10.36
N SER A 164 -9.79 -5.49 9.58
CA SER A 164 -9.07 -5.96 8.40
C SER A 164 -8.01 -7.01 8.76
N GLY A 165 -7.25 -6.78 9.82
CA GLY A 165 -6.24 -7.72 10.31
C GLY A 165 -6.85 -9.06 10.74
N CYS A 166 -7.98 -9.06 11.45
CA CYS A 166 -8.69 -10.29 11.82
C CYS A 166 -9.23 -11.04 10.60
N LEU A 167 -9.83 -10.34 9.62
CA LEU A 167 -10.35 -10.95 8.41
C LEU A 167 -9.24 -11.58 7.55
N ILE A 168 -8.14 -10.86 7.35
CA ILE A 168 -7.00 -11.35 6.58
C ILE A 168 -6.35 -12.53 7.32
N GLY A 169 -6.16 -12.42 8.64
CA GLY A 169 -5.57 -13.47 9.47
C GLY A 169 -6.40 -14.76 9.44
N ASP A 170 -7.71 -14.66 9.64
CA ASP A 170 -8.62 -15.81 9.57
C ASP A 170 -8.59 -16.47 8.19
N TYR A 171 -8.68 -15.66 7.12
CA TYR A 171 -8.62 -16.15 5.76
C TYR A 171 -7.29 -16.88 5.48
N VAL A 172 -6.15 -16.23 5.70
CA VAL A 172 -4.84 -16.79 5.36
C VAL A 172 -4.54 -18.05 6.17
N ILE A 173 -4.79 -18.03 7.50
CA ILE A 173 -4.55 -19.18 8.37
C ILE A 173 -5.49 -20.32 8.02
N GLY A 174 -6.80 -20.01 7.86
CA GLY A 174 -7.81 -21.01 7.50
C GLY A 174 -7.52 -21.70 6.18
N GLN A 175 -7.17 -20.93 5.14
CA GLN A 175 -6.91 -21.48 3.82
C GLN A 175 -5.59 -22.27 3.78
N ARG A 176 -4.52 -21.76 4.39
CA ARG A 176 -3.25 -22.51 4.48
C ARG A 176 -3.41 -23.84 5.23
N LYS A 177 -4.21 -23.85 6.30
CA LYS A 177 -4.53 -25.07 7.05
C LYS A 177 -5.33 -26.05 6.17
N ALA A 178 -6.33 -25.59 5.44
CA ALA A 178 -7.15 -26.42 4.54
C ALA A 178 -6.32 -27.02 3.40
N CYS A 179 -5.34 -26.28 2.88
CA CYS A 179 -4.44 -26.74 1.83
C CYS A 179 -3.24 -27.56 2.35
N LEU A 180 -3.19 -27.90 3.65
CA LEU A 180 -2.04 -28.59 4.29
C LEU A 180 -0.69 -27.83 4.14
N LEU A 181 -0.74 -26.55 3.82
CA LEU A 181 0.45 -25.71 3.65
C LEU A 181 1.00 -25.19 4.98
N TYR A 182 0.30 -25.45 6.09
CA TYR A 182 0.72 -25.09 7.42
C TYR A 182 1.35 -26.29 8.11
N THR A 183 2.66 -26.41 8.00
CA THR A 183 3.46 -27.23 8.91
C THR A 183 3.95 -26.33 10.04
N SER A 184 3.28 -26.33 11.18
CA SER A 184 3.86 -25.81 12.40
C SER A 184 5.06 -26.70 12.76
N PRO A 185 6.26 -26.17 12.92
CA PRO A 185 7.27 -26.91 13.63
C PRO A 185 6.78 -27.02 15.08
N SER A 186 6.44 -28.24 15.46
CA SER A 186 6.18 -28.60 16.86
C SER A 186 7.42 -28.42 17.72
#